data_f9b80bf117a96972dcbddf0fa44f2b4d
#
_entry.id   f9b80bf117a96972dcbddf0fa44f2b4d
#
_cell.length_a   1.000
_cell.length_b   1.000
_cell.length_c   1.000
_cell.angle_alpha   90.00
_cell.angle_beta   90.00
_cell.angle_gamma   90.00
#
_symmetry.space_group_name_H-M   'P 1'
#
loop_
_entity.id
_entity.type
_entity.pdbx_description
1 polymer ?
#
loop_
_entity_poly.entity_id
_entity_poly.type
_entity_poly.pdbx_seq_one_letter_code
_entity_poly.pdbx_strand_id
1 'polypeptide(L)'
;MKICGFNKTTLLDYPGRVACTIFLGGCNFRCPFCQNGALVVEPDNQPEYSQEEILAFLKKRKGILDGVCISGGEPTLAPELPEFLGRIRELGYDVKLDTNGSRPSVVKNLAAADLINKVAMDIKACPSNYHVPVSYTHLTLPTTYSV
;
A
#
# COMPACT_ATOMS: atom_id res chain seq x y z
N MET A 1 -8.28 -4.16 9.34
CA MET A 1 -7.54 -4.07 8.05
C MET A 1 -7.64 -5.41 7.33
N LYS A 2 -8.12 -5.44 6.10
CA LYS A 2 -8.28 -6.68 5.32
C LYS A 2 -7.10 -6.88 4.39
N ILE A 3 -6.40 -8.01 4.51
CA ILE A 3 -5.29 -8.39 3.63
C ILE A 3 -5.86 -9.40 2.64
N CYS A 4 -6.00 -8.98 1.38
CA CYS A 4 -6.67 -9.75 0.32
C CYS A 4 -5.70 -10.51 -0.59
N GLY A 5 -4.40 -10.27 -0.46
CA GLY A 5 -3.39 -10.96 -1.26
C GLY A 5 -2.01 -10.89 -0.63
N PHE A 6 -1.22 -11.91 -0.91
CA PHE A 6 0.13 -12.02 -0.41
C PHE A 6 1.06 -12.70 -1.42
N ASN A 7 1.94 -11.91 -2.02
CA ASN A 7 3.02 -12.42 -2.85
C ASN A 7 4.27 -12.60 -1.97
N LYS A 8 4.65 -13.84 -1.76
CA LYS A 8 5.72 -14.22 -0.81
C LYS A 8 7.12 -13.79 -1.22
N THR A 9 7.34 -13.51 -2.51
CA THR A 9 8.65 -13.07 -3.02
C THR A 9 8.48 -12.28 -4.31
N THR A 10 9.04 -11.08 -4.35
CA THR A 10 9.07 -10.22 -5.53
C THR A 10 10.45 -9.59 -5.68
N LEU A 11 10.87 -9.39 -6.93
CA LEU A 11 12.07 -8.65 -7.32
C LEU A 11 11.72 -7.33 -8.02
N LEU A 12 10.42 -7.08 -8.24
CA LEU A 12 9.91 -5.95 -9.03
C LEU A 12 9.28 -4.87 -8.15
N ASP A 13 8.47 -5.28 -7.16
CA ASP A 13 7.63 -4.34 -6.42
C ASP A 13 8.42 -3.43 -5.47
N TYR A 14 9.63 -3.83 -5.08
CA TYR A 14 10.54 -3.01 -4.29
C TYR A 14 11.90 -2.90 -4.99
N PRO A 15 12.13 -1.87 -5.82
CA PRO A 15 13.38 -1.73 -6.57
C PRO A 15 14.63 -1.79 -5.69
N GLY A 16 15.56 -2.71 -6.02
CA GLY A 16 16.81 -2.91 -5.30
C GLY A 16 16.70 -3.78 -4.04
N ARG A 17 15.57 -4.43 -3.81
CA ARG A 17 15.32 -5.32 -2.66
C ARG A 17 14.69 -6.63 -3.11
N VAL A 18 15.04 -7.70 -2.42
CA VAL A 18 14.23 -8.93 -2.45
C VAL A 18 13.13 -8.74 -1.41
N ALA A 19 11.87 -8.68 -1.85
CA ALA A 19 10.77 -8.29 -1.00
C ALA A 19 9.58 -9.27 -1.10
N CYS A 20 8.61 -9.13 -0.24
CA CYS A 20 7.26 -9.65 -0.42
C CYS A 20 6.28 -8.50 -0.62
N THR A 21 5.11 -8.78 -1.20
CA THR A 21 4.05 -7.79 -1.39
C THR A 21 2.78 -8.21 -0.69
N ILE A 22 2.23 -7.30 0.09
CA ILE A 22 0.98 -7.45 0.83
C ILE A 22 -0.06 -6.55 0.17
N PHE A 23 -1.19 -7.13 -0.23
CA PHE A 23 -2.25 -6.41 -0.93
C PHE A 23 -3.45 -6.20 0.01
N LEU A 24 -3.75 -4.94 0.31
CA LEU A 24 -4.90 -4.57 1.13
C LEU A 24 -6.16 -4.41 0.27
N GLY A 25 -7.30 -4.80 0.81
CA GLY A 25 -8.60 -4.66 0.16
C GLY A 25 -9.19 -3.27 0.33
N GLY A 26 -10.01 -2.88 -0.65
CA GLY A 26 -10.71 -1.59 -0.66
C GLY A 26 -9.88 -0.43 -1.21
N CYS A 27 -10.56 0.49 -1.86
CA CYS A 27 -9.98 1.72 -2.41
C CYS A 27 -11.04 2.80 -2.48
N ASN A 28 -10.63 4.05 -2.37
CA ASN A 28 -11.50 5.21 -2.60
C ASN A 28 -11.53 5.67 -4.07
N PHE A 29 -10.75 5.00 -4.96
CA PHE A 29 -10.81 5.22 -6.40
C PHE A 29 -11.51 4.05 -7.12
N ARG A 30 -11.98 4.31 -8.35
CA ARG A 30 -12.62 3.34 -9.25
C ARG A 30 -12.02 3.46 -10.65
N CYS A 31 -10.68 3.37 -10.73
CA CYS A 31 -9.97 3.51 -11.99
C CYS A 31 -10.42 2.42 -12.99
N PRO A 32 -10.86 2.77 -14.19
CA PRO A 32 -11.34 1.79 -15.18
C PRO A 32 -10.23 0.83 -15.66
N PHE A 33 -8.97 1.21 -15.49
CA PHE A 33 -7.78 0.41 -15.83
C PHE A 33 -7.11 -0.23 -14.60
N CYS A 34 -7.82 -0.37 -13.48
CA CYS A 34 -7.26 -0.92 -12.25
C CYS A 34 -6.89 -2.39 -12.41
N GLN A 35 -5.61 -2.72 -12.25
CA GLN A 35 -5.13 -4.11 -12.30
C GLN A 35 -5.60 -4.93 -11.09
N ASN A 36 -5.89 -4.26 -9.96
CA ASN A 36 -6.36 -4.86 -8.72
C ASN A 36 -7.88 -4.67 -8.54
N GLY A 37 -8.64 -4.60 -9.64
CA GLY A 37 -10.08 -4.30 -9.62
C GLY A 37 -10.88 -5.18 -8.66
N ALA A 38 -10.61 -6.47 -8.60
CA ALA A 38 -11.27 -7.41 -7.69
C ALA A 38 -11.05 -7.06 -6.21
N LEU A 39 -9.85 -6.62 -5.82
CA LEU A 39 -9.54 -6.20 -4.44
C LEU A 39 -10.28 -4.92 -4.05
N VAL A 40 -10.63 -4.10 -5.06
CA VAL A 40 -11.28 -2.79 -4.87
C VAL A 40 -12.81 -2.93 -4.81
N VAL A 41 -13.39 -3.73 -5.70
CA VAL A 41 -14.85 -3.84 -5.89
C VAL A 41 -15.45 -4.90 -4.98
N GLU A 42 -14.76 -6.02 -4.82
CA GLU A 42 -15.25 -7.19 -4.10
C GLU A 42 -14.20 -7.72 -3.10
N PRO A 43 -13.74 -6.87 -2.15
CA PRO A 43 -12.71 -7.29 -1.19
C PRO A 43 -13.17 -8.47 -0.33
N ASP A 44 -14.48 -8.61 -0.08
CA ASP A 44 -15.04 -9.69 0.73
C ASP A 44 -15.05 -11.05 0.04
N ASN A 45 -14.96 -11.06 -1.29
CA ASN A 45 -14.85 -12.27 -2.09
C ASN A 45 -13.40 -12.70 -2.34
N GLN A 46 -12.43 -11.96 -1.82
CA GLN A 46 -11.00 -12.27 -1.97
C GLN A 46 -10.52 -13.18 -0.83
N PRO A 47 -9.42 -13.93 -1.04
CA PRO A 47 -8.72 -14.60 0.05
C PRO A 47 -8.41 -13.63 1.19
N GLU A 48 -8.41 -14.12 2.41
CA GLU A 48 -8.06 -13.32 3.58
C GLU A 48 -6.85 -13.92 4.29
N TYR A 49 -5.85 -13.07 4.54
CA TYR A 49 -4.65 -13.40 5.30
C TYR A 49 -4.66 -12.66 6.62
N SER A 50 -4.35 -13.33 7.72
CA SER A 50 -4.20 -12.66 9.01
C SER A 50 -2.87 -11.93 9.11
N GLN A 51 -2.82 -10.87 9.92
CA GLN A 51 -1.57 -10.17 10.21
C GLN A 51 -0.55 -11.13 10.85
N GLU A 52 -1.01 -12.04 11.70
CA GLU A 52 -0.20 -13.04 12.39
C GLU A 52 0.48 -14.01 11.41
N GLU A 53 -0.23 -14.47 10.39
CA GLU A 53 0.36 -15.31 9.33
C GLU A 53 1.46 -14.58 8.58
N ILE A 54 1.23 -13.32 8.21
CA ILE A 54 2.21 -12.48 7.53
C ILE A 54 3.46 -12.30 8.42
N LEU A 55 3.28 -11.91 9.67
CA LEU A 55 4.39 -11.68 10.59
C LEU A 55 5.15 -12.98 10.92
N ALA A 56 4.45 -14.11 11.04
CA ALA A 56 5.09 -15.41 11.21
C ALA A 56 5.93 -15.80 9.97
N PHE A 57 5.43 -15.50 8.76
CA PHE A 57 6.19 -15.70 7.54
C PHE A 57 7.43 -14.79 7.51
N LEU A 58 7.29 -13.49 7.82
CA LEU A 58 8.41 -12.55 7.84
C LEU A 58 9.49 -12.99 8.83
N LYS A 59 9.12 -13.43 10.05
CA LYS A 59 10.08 -13.98 11.02
C LYS A 59 10.91 -15.14 10.45
N LYS A 60 10.28 -16.04 9.68
CA LYS A 60 10.97 -17.19 9.04
C LYS A 60 11.84 -16.77 7.85
N ARG A 61 11.62 -15.60 7.27
CA ARG A 61 12.34 -15.11 6.09
C ARG A 61 13.38 -14.04 6.40
N LYS A 62 13.67 -13.81 7.68
CA LYS A 62 14.71 -12.88 8.11
C LYS A 62 16.06 -13.28 7.53
N GLY A 63 16.76 -12.33 6.90
CA GLY A 63 18.03 -12.57 6.20
C GLY A 63 17.90 -13.13 4.77
N ILE A 64 16.65 -13.38 4.29
CA ILE A 64 16.37 -13.75 2.90
C ILE A 64 15.64 -12.61 2.20
N LEU A 65 14.64 -12.03 2.85
CA LEU A 65 13.95 -10.85 2.36
C LEU A 65 14.55 -9.61 3.01
N ASP A 66 14.66 -8.54 2.21
CA ASP A 66 15.16 -7.21 2.63
C ASP A 66 14.02 -6.26 2.97
N GLY A 67 12.86 -6.45 2.35
CA GLY A 67 11.76 -5.50 2.46
C GLY A 67 10.37 -6.07 2.28
N VAL A 68 9.41 -5.22 2.57
CA VAL A 68 7.97 -5.48 2.41
C VAL A 68 7.35 -4.34 1.61
N CYS A 69 6.64 -4.67 0.53
CA CYS A 69 5.81 -3.74 -0.21
C CYS A 69 4.37 -3.83 0.28
N ILE A 70 3.78 -2.71 0.63
CA ILE A 70 2.36 -2.59 0.97
C ILE A 70 1.65 -1.94 -0.20
N SER A 71 0.71 -2.65 -0.78
CA SER A 71 0.00 -2.28 -2.01
C SER A 71 -1.48 -2.72 -1.92
N GLY A 72 -2.15 -2.90 -3.06
CA GLY A 72 -3.51 -3.46 -3.14
C GLY A 72 -4.52 -2.48 -3.73
N GLY A 73 -5.55 -2.11 -2.97
CA GLY A 73 -6.42 -0.99 -3.22
C GLY A 73 -5.75 0.32 -2.81
N GLU A 74 -6.20 0.96 -1.73
CA GLU A 74 -5.50 2.12 -1.15
C GLU A 74 -5.16 1.83 0.32
N PRO A 75 -3.90 1.51 0.62
CA PRO A 75 -3.47 1.13 1.97
C PRO A 75 -3.70 2.20 3.03
N THR A 76 -3.61 3.49 2.66
CA THR A 76 -3.77 4.60 3.61
C THR A 76 -5.20 4.74 4.15
N LEU A 77 -6.17 3.98 3.63
CA LEU A 77 -7.53 3.92 4.16
C LEU A 77 -7.63 3.07 5.44
N ALA A 78 -6.70 2.13 5.65
CA ALA A 78 -6.72 1.23 6.79
C ALA A 78 -6.22 1.94 8.06
N PRO A 79 -7.07 2.15 9.09
CA PRO A 79 -6.65 2.84 10.32
C PRO A 79 -5.61 2.05 11.11
N GLU A 80 -5.58 0.72 10.98
CA GLU A 80 -4.62 -0.16 11.65
C GLU A 80 -3.25 -0.24 10.94
N LEU A 81 -3.10 0.41 9.78
CA LEU A 81 -1.87 0.37 9.00
C LEU A 81 -0.63 0.80 9.81
N PRO A 82 -0.64 1.91 10.58
CA PRO A 82 0.55 2.33 11.32
C PRO A 82 1.05 1.28 12.33
N GLU A 83 0.13 0.64 13.06
CA GLU A 83 0.46 -0.42 14.02
C GLU A 83 1.08 -1.64 13.31
N PHE A 84 0.48 -2.06 12.22
CA PHE A 84 0.98 -3.19 11.44
C PHE A 84 2.37 -2.92 10.86
N LEU A 85 2.59 -1.71 10.33
CA LEU A 85 3.91 -1.30 9.84
C LEU A 85 4.95 -1.27 10.97
N GLY A 86 4.58 -0.81 12.15
CA GLY A 86 5.46 -0.83 13.34
C GLY A 86 5.96 -2.24 13.64
N ARG A 87 5.07 -3.22 13.65
CA ARG A 87 5.41 -4.64 13.86
C ARG A 87 6.34 -5.19 12.76
N ILE A 88 6.16 -4.76 11.51
CA ILE A 88 7.06 -5.13 10.40
C ILE A 88 8.44 -4.49 10.58
N ARG A 89 8.49 -3.20 10.96
CA ARG A 89 9.74 -2.46 11.23
C ARG A 89 10.52 -3.06 12.40
N GLU A 90 9.84 -3.49 13.47
CA GLU A 90 10.46 -4.19 14.61
C GLU A 90 11.16 -5.49 14.19
N LEU A 91 10.68 -6.16 13.14
CA LEU A 91 11.36 -7.33 12.56
C LEU A 91 12.59 -6.94 11.72
N GLY A 92 12.83 -5.64 11.49
CA GLY A 92 13.99 -5.12 10.78
C GLY A 92 13.82 -5.04 9.26
N TYR A 93 12.60 -5.05 8.74
CA TYR A 93 12.33 -4.92 7.31
C TYR A 93 12.19 -3.46 6.89
N ASP A 94 12.73 -3.14 5.70
CA ASP A 94 12.38 -1.91 5.00
C ASP A 94 10.95 -2.00 4.44
N VAL A 95 10.21 -0.91 4.51
CA VAL A 95 8.82 -0.84 4.02
C VAL A 95 8.71 0.12 2.86
N LYS A 96 8.13 -0.35 1.76
CA LYS A 96 7.66 0.47 0.63
C LYS A 96 6.14 0.54 0.66
N LEU A 97 5.61 1.73 0.52
CA LEU A 97 4.17 1.99 0.41
C LEU A 97 3.81 2.40 -1.02
N ASP A 98 2.89 1.68 -1.64
CA ASP A 98 2.23 2.07 -2.88
C ASP A 98 0.91 2.76 -2.54
N THR A 99 0.67 3.94 -3.09
CA THR A 99 -0.51 4.75 -2.76
C THR A 99 -1.01 5.55 -3.96
N ASN A 100 -2.29 5.81 -4.02
CA ASN A 100 -2.88 6.73 -4.99
C ASN A 100 -2.71 8.22 -4.61
N GLY A 101 -2.09 8.50 -3.44
CA GLY A 101 -1.79 9.84 -2.98
C GLY A 101 -2.99 10.64 -2.44
N SER A 102 -4.18 10.06 -2.34
CA SER A 102 -5.38 10.78 -1.89
C SER A 102 -5.37 11.20 -0.41
N ARG A 103 -4.48 10.62 0.38
CA ARG A 103 -4.36 10.90 1.82
C ARG A 103 -2.93 11.32 2.21
N PRO A 104 -2.45 12.47 1.75
CA PRO A 104 -1.05 12.90 1.92
C PRO A 104 -0.66 13.08 3.39
N SER A 105 -1.61 13.47 4.26
CA SER A 105 -1.35 13.59 5.71
C SER A 105 -1.01 12.26 6.35
N VAL A 106 -1.66 11.16 5.92
CA VAL A 106 -1.35 9.81 6.42
C VAL A 106 0.05 9.41 6.00
N VAL A 107 0.40 9.59 4.73
CA VAL A 107 1.74 9.30 4.20
C VAL A 107 2.81 10.10 4.95
N LYS A 108 2.58 11.40 5.18
CA LYS A 108 3.48 12.26 5.95
C LYS A 108 3.67 11.76 7.38
N ASN A 109 2.60 11.36 8.05
CA ASN A 109 2.68 10.84 9.41
C ASN A 109 3.44 9.50 9.48
N LEU A 110 3.20 8.59 8.52
CA LEU A 110 3.94 7.33 8.43
C LEU A 110 5.44 7.56 8.21
N ALA A 111 5.80 8.51 7.35
CA ALA A 111 7.20 8.87 7.10
C ALA A 111 7.84 9.52 8.33
N ALA A 112 7.15 10.44 9.01
CA ALA A 112 7.64 11.11 10.21
C ALA A 112 7.86 10.14 11.39
N ALA A 113 7.08 9.04 11.43
CA ALA A 113 7.21 7.97 12.42
C ALA A 113 8.23 6.88 12.03
N ASP A 114 8.98 7.05 10.94
CA ASP A 114 9.93 6.06 10.38
C ASP A 114 9.29 4.68 10.09
N LEU A 115 8.01 4.66 9.75
CA LEU A 115 7.28 3.43 9.45
C LEU A 115 7.39 3.00 7.99
N ILE A 116 7.83 3.90 7.10
CA ILE A 116 8.04 3.65 5.67
C ILE A 116 9.36 4.22 5.21
N ASN A 117 10.07 3.49 4.34
CA ASN A 117 11.37 3.88 3.79
C ASN A 117 11.26 4.39 2.35
N LYS A 118 10.18 4.00 1.67
CA LYS A 118 9.95 4.38 0.27
C LYS A 118 8.46 4.53 0.01
N VAL A 119 8.11 5.51 -0.81
CA VAL A 119 6.74 5.70 -1.31
C VAL A 119 6.77 5.65 -2.83
N ALA A 120 5.85 4.90 -3.41
CA ALA A 120 5.51 4.99 -4.83
C ALA A 120 4.09 5.53 -4.94
N MET A 121 3.96 6.73 -5.49
CA MET A 121 2.66 7.35 -5.72
C MET A 121 2.27 7.22 -7.18
N ASP A 122 1.11 6.66 -7.42
CA ASP A 122 0.55 6.50 -8.75
C ASP A 122 -0.17 7.77 -9.21
N ILE A 123 0.41 8.46 -10.19
CA ILE A 123 -0.27 9.55 -10.89
C ILE A 123 -1.13 8.95 -12.00
N LYS A 124 -2.44 8.97 -11.83
CA LYS A 124 -3.40 8.26 -12.71
C LYS A 124 -3.82 9.06 -13.94
N ALA A 125 -3.70 10.41 -13.90
CA ALA A 125 -4.04 11.30 -15.00
C ALA A 125 -3.37 12.68 -14.81
N CYS A 126 -3.45 13.56 -15.83
CA CYS A 126 -3.13 14.96 -15.62
C CYS A 126 -4.21 15.63 -14.73
N PRO A 127 -3.89 16.74 -14.04
CA PRO A 127 -4.82 17.37 -13.09
C PRO A 127 -6.21 17.66 -13.64
N SER A 128 -6.31 18.13 -14.90
CA SER A 128 -7.59 18.44 -15.56
C SER A 128 -8.47 17.22 -15.81
N ASN A 129 -7.86 16.02 -15.92
CA ASN A 129 -8.55 14.76 -16.23
C ASN A 129 -8.61 13.81 -15.04
N TYR A 130 -8.21 14.26 -13.85
CA TYR A 130 -8.14 13.38 -12.68
C TYR A 130 -9.51 12.88 -12.21
N HIS A 131 -10.58 13.54 -12.61
CA HIS A 131 -11.96 13.11 -12.36
C HIS A 131 -12.30 11.78 -13.06
N VAL A 132 -11.61 11.41 -14.14
CA VAL A 132 -11.88 10.17 -14.89
C VAL A 132 -11.48 8.91 -14.11
N PRO A 133 -10.24 8.75 -13.57
CA PRO A 133 -9.88 7.62 -12.73
C PRO A 133 -10.51 7.67 -11.34
N VAL A 134 -10.94 8.85 -10.88
CA VAL A 134 -11.42 9.09 -9.52
C VAL A 134 -12.94 9.06 -9.41
N SER A 135 -13.65 8.60 -10.41
CA SER A 135 -15.07 8.84 -10.76
C SER A 135 -16.13 8.79 -9.63
N TYR A 136 -15.80 8.79 -8.34
CA TYR A 136 -16.79 8.83 -7.24
C TYR A 136 -16.38 9.54 -5.94
N THR A 137 -15.28 10.29 -5.89
CA THR A 137 -14.96 11.07 -4.68
C THR A 137 -14.53 12.48 -5.03
N HIS A 138 -15.07 13.46 -4.30
CA HIS A 138 -14.58 14.83 -4.32
C HIS A 138 -13.14 14.85 -3.78
N LEU A 139 -12.15 14.82 -4.66
CA LEU A 139 -10.76 15.03 -4.31
C LEU A 139 -10.40 16.48 -4.58
N THR A 140 -10.18 17.21 -3.51
CA THR A 140 -9.31 18.37 -3.57
C THR A 140 -7.88 17.86 -3.57
N LEU A 141 -7.25 17.78 -4.74
CA LEU A 141 -5.80 17.58 -4.82
C LEU A 141 -5.14 18.77 -4.13
N PRO A 142 -4.16 18.55 -3.23
CA PRO A 142 -3.36 19.63 -2.72
C PRO A 142 -2.65 20.30 -3.90
N THR A 143 -2.89 21.58 -4.10
CA THR A 143 -2.39 22.37 -5.24
C THR A 143 -0.93 22.79 -5.10
N THR A 144 -0.24 22.36 -4.06
CA THR A 144 1.16 22.70 -3.79
C THR A 144 1.96 21.47 -3.44
N TYR A 145 2.72 20.98 -4.42
CA TYR A 145 3.91 20.18 -4.14
C TYR A 145 5.09 21.16 -4.09
N SER A 146 5.57 21.47 -2.89
CA SER A 146 6.92 22.01 -2.73
C SER A 146 7.87 20.82 -2.75
N VAL A 147 8.76 20.79 -3.73
CA VAL A 147 9.91 19.88 -3.80
C VAL A 147 10.90 20.26 -2.72
#